data_e69c8329f6bf8fa04f0e827c438a9342
#
_entry.id   e69c8329f6bf8fa04f0e827c438a9342
#
_cell.length_a   1.000
_cell.length_b   1.000
_cell.length_c   1.000
_cell.angle_alpha   90.00
_cell.angle_beta   90.00
_cell.angle_gamma   90.00
#
_symmetry.space_group_name_H-M   'P 1'
#
loop_
_entity.id
_entity.type
_entity.pdbx_description
1 polymer ?
#
loop_
_entity_poly.entity_id
_entity_poly.type
_entity_poly.pdbx_seq_one_letter_code
_entity_poly.pdbx_strand_id
1 'polypeptide(L)'
;MIKKLFFLFIIAAFGFSCNSKTKKIPVADHEVARAFVRDLLDNNFTEAEQFLLKDETNLQIFERFKKQYSQQDKAILEKYKGADIIVHETSYVVADSIYIYNYSNTYKPADKSVLKLVRIDGKWLVDLKYTFSGNL
;
A
#
# COMPACT_ATOMS: atom_id res chain seq x y z
N MET A 1 16.09 -12.12 71.67
CA MET A 1 16.48 -11.09 70.69
C MET A 1 16.11 -11.56 69.29
N ILE A 2 15.02 -11.03 68.76
CA ILE A 2 14.48 -11.47 67.47
C ILE A 2 15.04 -10.54 66.40
N LYS A 3 15.93 -11.07 65.54
CA LYS A 3 16.38 -10.35 64.36
C LYS A 3 15.33 -10.48 63.29
N LYS A 4 14.61 -9.41 62.97
CA LYS A 4 13.69 -9.30 61.85
C LYS A 4 14.52 -9.17 60.55
N LEU A 5 14.53 -10.22 59.76
CA LEU A 5 15.09 -10.20 58.40
C LEU A 5 14.05 -9.59 57.46
N PHE A 6 14.33 -8.40 57.01
CA PHE A 6 13.47 -7.69 56.02
C PHE A 6 13.84 -8.18 54.61
N PHE A 7 12.98 -9.02 54.05
CA PHE A 7 13.13 -9.52 52.67
C PHE A 7 12.56 -8.50 51.72
N LEU A 8 13.47 -7.74 51.07
CA LEU A 8 13.11 -6.72 50.09
C LEU A 8 12.79 -7.44 48.75
N PHE A 9 11.50 -7.53 48.42
CA PHE A 9 11.03 -8.10 47.18
C PHE A 9 11.12 -7.04 46.08
N ILE A 10 12.18 -7.09 45.25
CA ILE A 10 12.34 -6.23 44.08
C ILE A 10 11.49 -6.86 42.96
N ILE A 11 10.31 -6.31 42.72
CA ILE A 11 9.49 -6.61 41.56
C ILE A 11 10.09 -5.87 40.36
N ALA A 12 10.87 -6.60 39.53
CA ALA A 12 11.29 -6.13 38.22
C ALA A 12 10.08 -6.12 37.28
N ALA A 13 9.47 -4.95 37.10
CA ALA A 13 8.45 -4.74 36.08
C ALA A 13 9.14 -4.76 34.71
N PHE A 14 9.10 -5.89 34.01
CA PHE A 14 9.41 -5.96 32.59
C PHE A 14 8.31 -5.23 31.82
N GLY A 15 8.54 -3.97 31.53
CA GLY A 15 7.74 -3.21 30.59
C GLY A 15 7.91 -3.77 29.19
N PHE A 16 6.97 -4.60 28.74
CA PHE A 16 6.81 -4.93 27.31
C PHE A 16 6.39 -3.63 26.61
N SER A 17 7.37 -2.86 26.12
CA SER A 17 7.14 -1.81 25.16
C SER A 17 6.79 -2.46 23.82
N CYS A 18 5.51 -2.75 23.59
CA CYS A 18 4.98 -3.01 22.26
C CYS A 18 5.09 -1.74 21.45
N ASN A 19 6.21 -1.59 20.76
CA ASN A 19 6.40 -0.53 19.77
C ASN A 19 5.63 -0.93 18.50
N SER A 20 4.29 -0.88 18.54
CA SER A 20 3.45 -0.99 17.37
C SER A 20 3.71 0.27 16.54
N LYS A 21 4.59 0.16 15.54
CA LYS A 21 4.73 1.17 14.49
C LYS A 21 3.40 1.23 13.75
N THR A 22 2.51 2.10 14.19
CA THR A 22 1.31 2.45 13.42
C THR A 22 1.78 3.00 12.08
N LYS A 23 1.59 2.22 10.99
CA LYS A 23 1.89 2.64 9.63
C LYS A 23 1.05 3.90 9.39
N LYS A 24 1.69 5.07 9.27
CA LYS A 24 0.98 6.31 8.93
C LYS A 24 0.33 6.11 7.57
N ILE A 25 -0.98 6.32 7.49
CA ILE A 25 -1.71 6.32 6.21
C ILE A 25 -1.27 7.55 5.44
N PRO A 26 -0.71 7.41 4.22
CA PRO A 26 -0.28 8.54 3.41
C PRO A 26 -1.47 9.41 3.03
N VAL A 27 -1.24 10.71 2.90
CA VAL A 27 -2.28 11.72 2.60
C VAL A 27 -2.01 12.50 1.31
N ALA A 28 -0.77 12.53 0.84
CA ALA A 28 -0.41 13.18 -0.43
C ALA A 28 -0.65 12.23 -1.63
N ASP A 29 -0.95 12.80 -2.79
CA ASP A 29 -1.25 12.10 -4.04
C ASP A 29 -0.20 11.03 -4.43
N HIS A 30 1.05 11.46 -4.60
CA HIS A 30 2.16 10.57 -4.97
C HIS A 30 2.47 9.52 -3.88
N GLU A 31 2.28 9.86 -2.60
CA GLU A 31 2.48 8.92 -1.50
C GLU A 31 1.40 7.84 -1.49
N VAL A 32 0.14 8.22 -1.75
CA VAL A 32 -0.99 7.28 -1.88
C VAL A 32 -0.78 6.36 -3.07
N ALA A 33 -0.41 6.93 -4.24
CA ALA A 33 -0.09 6.14 -5.43
C ALA A 33 1.02 5.12 -5.15
N ARG A 34 2.12 5.58 -4.56
CA ARG A 34 3.27 4.73 -4.23
C ARG A 34 2.92 3.66 -3.21
N ALA A 35 2.15 3.99 -2.17
CA ALA A 35 1.72 3.02 -1.15
C ALA A 35 0.82 1.94 -1.74
N PHE A 36 -0.15 2.34 -2.57
CA PHE A 36 -1.02 1.39 -3.28
C PHE A 36 -0.21 0.41 -4.14
N VAL A 37 0.70 0.93 -5.00
CA VAL A 37 1.55 0.09 -5.85
C VAL A 37 2.45 -0.82 -5.02
N ARG A 38 3.03 -0.31 -3.92
CA ARG A 38 3.87 -1.12 -3.03
C ARG A 38 3.08 -2.26 -2.41
N ASP A 39 1.89 -1.99 -1.90
CA ASP A 39 1.04 -3.02 -1.30
C ASP A 39 0.62 -4.08 -2.35
N LEU A 40 0.40 -3.70 -3.62
CA LEU A 40 0.19 -4.68 -4.71
C LEU A 40 1.43 -5.56 -4.95
N LEU A 41 2.62 -4.97 -5.06
CA LEU A 41 3.87 -5.71 -5.26
C LEU A 41 4.20 -6.64 -4.08
N ASP A 42 3.82 -6.25 -2.87
CA ASP A 42 3.98 -7.05 -1.65
C ASP A 42 2.89 -8.12 -1.48
N ASN A 43 1.92 -8.19 -2.38
CA ASN A 43 0.74 -9.06 -2.28
C ASN A 43 -0.15 -8.75 -1.05
N ASN A 44 -0.13 -7.49 -0.60
CA ASN A 44 -0.91 -6.97 0.53
C ASN A 44 -2.22 -6.34 0.05
N PHE A 45 -3.10 -7.13 -0.55
CA PHE A 45 -4.34 -6.61 -1.14
C PHE A 45 -5.29 -5.98 -0.12
N THR A 46 -5.29 -6.45 1.11
CA THR A 46 -6.09 -5.85 2.20
C THR A 46 -5.66 -4.40 2.47
N GLU A 47 -4.36 -4.14 2.48
CA GLU A 47 -3.82 -2.79 2.68
C GLU A 47 -4.04 -1.92 1.44
N ALA A 48 -3.82 -2.47 0.23
CA ALA A 48 -4.07 -1.76 -1.03
C ALA A 48 -5.53 -1.29 -1.16
N GLU A 49 -6.50 -2.12 -0.76
CA GLU A 49 -7.92 -1.80 -0.84
C GLU A 49 -8.33 -0.53 -0.07
N GLN A 50 -7.57 -0.15 0.96
CA GLN A 50 -7.85 1.07 1.74
C GLN A 50 -7.72 2.34 0.92
N PHE A 51 -6.90 2.31 -0.14
CA PHE A 51 -6.69 3.44 -1.04
C PHE A 51 -7.66 3.46 -2.23
N LEU A 52 -8.48 2.43 -2.38
CA LEU A 52 -9.35 2.28 -3.55
C LEU A 52 -10.58 3.19 -3.47
N LEU A 53 -10.95 3.80 -4.59
CA LEU A 53 -12.28 4.38 -4.76
C LEU A 53 -13.32 3.25 -4.75
N LYS A 54 -14.11 3.18 -3.69
CA LYS A 54 -15.03 2.07 -3.41
C LYS A 54 -16.36 2.25 -4.13
N ASP A 55 -16.34 2.14 -5.45
CA ASP A 55 -17.55 1.90 -6.26
C ASP A 55 -17.55 0.44 -6.78
N GLU A 56 -18.70 -0.02 -7.23
CA GLU A 56 -18.90 -1.41 -7.66
C GLU A 56 -17.90 -1.82 -8.76
N THR A 57 -17.67 -0.97 -9.76
CA THR A 57 -16.76 -1.25 -10.87
C THR A 57 -15.31 -1.37 -10.41
N ASN A 58 -14.84 -0.45 -9.56
CA ASN A 58 -13.50 -0.52 -8.99
C ASN A 58 -13.28 -1.78 -8.16
N LEU A 59 -14.26 -2.14 -7.33
CA LEU A 59 -14.19 -3.35 -6.52
C LEU A 59 -14.13 -4.61 -7.39
N GLN A 60 -14.94 -4.70 -8.45
CA GLN A 60 -14.90 -5.84 -9.41
C GLN A 60 -13.55 -5.93 -10.13
N ILE A 61 -12.97 -4.81 -10.55
CA ILE A 61 -11.65 -4.78 -11.19
C ILE A 61 -10.59 -5.24 -10.19
N PHE A 62 -10.63 -4.74 -8.97
CA PHE A 62 -9.67 -5.07 -7.92
C PHE A 62 -9.71 -6.57 -7.56
N GLU A 63 -10.89 -7.15 -7.40
CA GLU A 63 -11.05 -8.58 -7.11
C GLU A 63 -10.54 -9.47 -8.26
N ARG A 64 -10.74 -9.08 -9.53
CA ARG A 64 -10.15 -9.80 -10.67
C ARG A 64 -8.64 -9.74 -10.63
N PHE A 65 -8.06 -8.58 -10.35
CA PHE A 65 -6.62 -8.41 -10.24
C PHE A 65 -6.02 -9.25 -9.11
N LYS A 66 -6.64 -9.21 -7.93
CA LYS A 66 -6.28 -10.02 -6.77
C LYS A 66 -6.32 -11.52 -7.10
N LYS A 67 -7.36 -11.99 -7.80
CA LYS A 67 -7.48 -13.38 -8.24
C LYS A 67 -6.35 -13.77 -9.20
N GLN A 68 -6.06 -12.94 -10.21
CA GLN A 68 -4.94 -13.19 -11.14
C GLN A 68 -3.60 -13.26 -10.40
N TYR A 69 -3.37 -12.38 -9.45
CA TYR A 69 -2.16 -12.37 -8.65
C TYR A 69 -2.01 -13.62 -7.79
N SER A 70 -3.11 -14.08 -7.16
CA SER A 70 -3.11 -15.29 -6.34
C SER A 70 -2.83 -16.59 -7.11
N GLN A 71 -2.98 -16.56 -8.45
CA GLN A 71 -2.70 -17.68 -9.34
C GLN A 71 -1.25 -17.71 -9.85
N GLN A 72 -0.45 -16.68 -9.53
CA GLN A 72 0.96 -16.63 -9.93
C GLN A 72 1.81 -17.60 -9.09
N ASP A 73 2.86 -18.12 -9.70
CA ASP A 73 3.86 -18.91 -9.00
C ASP A 73 4.51 -18.12 -7.87
N LYS A 74 4.75 -18.79 -6.75
CA LYS A 74 5.39 -18.18 -5.57
C LYS A 74 6.71 -17.49 -5.92
N ALA A 75 7.51 -18.09 -6.81
CA ALA A 75 8.78 -17.50 -7.26
C ALA A 75 8.58 -16.17 -8.01
N ILE A 76 7.48 -16.03 -8.76
CA ILE A 76 7.10 -14.78 -9.45
C ILE A 76 6.66 -13.72 -8.42
N LEU A 77 5.84 -14.11 -7.44
CA LEU A 77 5.40 -13.20 -6.37
C LEU A 77 6.59 -12.65 -5.56
N GLU A 78 7.58 -13.48 -5.25
CA GLU A 78 8.79 -13.02 -4.57
C GLU A 78 9.62 -12.04 -5.41
N LYS A 79 9.65 -12.19 -6.74
CA LYS A 79 10.31 -11.22 -7.64
C LYS A 79 9.58 -9.86 -7.62
N TYR A 80 8.26 -9.84 -7.62
CA TYR A 80 7.49 -8.61 -7.49
C TYR A 80 7.72 -7.95 -6.13
N LYS A 81 7.71 -8.72 -5.06
CA LYS A 81 7.94 -8.24 -3.70
C LYS A 81 9.32 -7.60 -3.53
N GLY A 82 10.36 -8.19 -4.15
CA GLY A 82 11.72 -7.65 -4.16
C GLY A 82 11.94 -6.50 -5.15
N ALA A 83 10.95 -6.15 -5.98
CA ALA A 83 11.11 -5.11 -6.99
C ALA A 83 10.89 -3.71 -6.41
N ASP A 84 11.68 -2.75 -6.90
CA ASP A 84 11.49 -1.33 -6.64
C ASP A 84 10.51 -0.70 -7.64
N ILE A 85 9.79 0.32 -7.21
CA ILE A 85 8.88 1.10 -8.05
C ILE A 85 9.71 2.11 -8.84
N ILE A 86 9.57 2.10 -10.17
CA ILE A 86 10.14 3.09 -11.09
C ILE A 86 9.05 4.06 -11.48
N VAL A 87 9.17 5.32 -11.10
CA VAL A 87 8.24 6.38 -11.49
C VAL A 87 8.75 7.01 -12.79
N HIS A 88 7.92 7.00 -13.84
CA HIS A 88 8.28 7.56 -15.14
C HIS A 88 7.81 9.00 -15.28
N GLU A 89 6.53 9.25 -15.04
CA GLU A 89 5.92 10.55 -15.18
C GLU A 89 4.73 10.70 -14.22
N THR A 90 4.53 11.90 -13.75
CA THR A 90 3.35 12.25 -12.94
C THR A 90 2.80 13.58 -13.43
N SER A 91 1.47 13.71 -13.41
CA SER A 91 0.82 14.94 -13.83
C SER A 91 -0.55 15.12 -13.18
N TYR A 92 -0.96 16.38 -13.04
CA TYR A 92 -2.34 16.71 -12.73
C TYR A 92 -3.13 16.92 -14.01
N VAL A 93 -4.23 16.18 -14.17
CA VAL A 93 -5.22 16.44 -15.21
C VAL A 93 -6.12 17.60 -14.77
N VAL A 94 -6.50 17.58 -13.49
CA VAL A 94 -7.19 18.70 -12.82
C VAL A 94 -6.44 18.97 -11.54
N ALA A 95 -5.99 20.21 -11.33
CA ALA A 95 -5.25 20.62 -10.15
C ALA A 95 -5.99 20.22 -8.88
N ASP A 96 -5.28 19.62 -7.93
CA ASP A 96 -5.79 19.15 -6.63
C ASP A 96 -6.98 18.18 -6.68
N SER A 97 -7.31 17.63 -7.85
CA SER A 97 -8.51 16.77 -8.00
C SER A 97 -8.24 15.47 -8.74
N ILE A 98 -7.44 15.50 -9.82
CA ILE A 98 -7.12 14.30 -10.62
C ILE A 98 -5.63 14.24 -10.88
N TYR A 99 -5.00 13.17 -10.42
CA TYR A 99 -3.57 12.92 -10.51
C TYR A 99 -3.29 11.63 -11.27
N ILE A 100 -2.35 11.67 -12.20
CA ILE A 100 -1.88 10.53 -12.99
C ILE A 100 -0.47 10.16 -12.54
N TYR A 101 -0.26 8.86 -12.35
CA TYR A 101 0.99 8.28 -11.90
C TYR A 101 1.40 7.15 -12.85
N ASN A 102 2.41 7.41 -13.70
CA ASN A 102 2.97 6.43 -14.61
C ASN A 102 4.15 5.73 -13.94
N TYR A 103 4.11 4.42 -13.89
CA TYR A 103 5.12 3.63 -13.21
C TYR A 103 5.40 2.30 -13.90
N SER A 104 6.51 1.68 -13.55
CA SER A 104 6.83 0.28 -13.73
C SER A 104 7.56 -0.23 -12.48
N ASN A 105 8.15 -1.39 -12.54
CA ASN A 105 8.96 -1.92 -11.46
C ASN A 105 10.25 -2.55 -11.99
N THR A 106 11.25 -2.73 -11.13
CA THR A 106 12.58 -3.23 -11.53
C THR A 106 12.57 -4.68 -12.00
N TYR A 107 11.55 -5.48 -11.65
CA TYR A 107 11.40 -6.84 -12.16
C TYR A 107 10.92 -6.84 -13.62
N LYS A 108 10.01 -5.92 -13.98
CA LYS A 108 9.48 -5.75 -15.33
C LYS A 108 9.52 -4.27 -15.75
N PRO A 109 10.70 -3.71 -16.02
CA PRO A 109 10.84 -2.28 -16.25
C PRO A 109 10.18 -1.79 -17.55
N ALA A 110 9.96 -2.67 -18.53
CA ALA A 110 9.27 -2.37 -19.78
C ALA A 110 7.74 -2.34 -19.65
N ASP A 111 7.19 -3.03 -18.64
CA ASP A 111 5.75 -3.10 -18.40
C ASP A 111 5.28 -1.84 -17.67
N LYS A 112 5.03 -0.78 -18.43
CA LYS A 112 4.53 0.48 -17.89
C LYS A 112 3.04 0.39 -17.57
N SER A 113 2.66 0.96 -16.43
CA SER A 113 1.28 1.05 -15.97
C SER A 113 0.93 2.50 -15.62
N VAL A 114 -0.34 2.83 -15.78
CA VAL A 114 -0.89 4.15 -15.44
C VAL A 114 -1.87 3.98 -14.30
N LEU A 115 -1.70 4.76 -13.25
CA LEU A 115 -2.62 4.83 -12.12
C LEU A 115 -3.26 6.20 -12.09
N LYS A 116 -4.59 6.26 -12.03
CA LYS A 116 -5.34 7.49 -11.82
C LYS A 116 -5.77 7.58 -10.36
N LEU A 117 -5.54 8.73 -9.76
CA LEU A 117 -6.06 9.08 -8.46
C LEU A 117 -7.06 10.21 -8.57
N VAL A 118 -8.10 10.14 -7.78
CA VAL A 118 -9.12 11.19 -7.65
C VAL A 118 -9.18 11.65 -6.20
N ARG A 119 -9.39 12.95 -5.99
CA ARG A 119 -9.54 13.51 -4.64
C ARG A 119 -11.02 13.71 -4.33
N ILE A 120 -11.50 13.00 -3.30
CA ILE A 120 -12.90 13.07 -2.85
C ILE A 120 -12.88 13.34 -1.34
N ASP A 121 -13.61 14.36 -0.90
CA ASP A 121 -13.67 14.77 0.51
C ASP A 121 -12.28 14.92 1.16
N GLY A 122 -11.35 15.51 0.42
CA GLY A 122 -9.98 15.75 0.87
C GLY A 122 -9.06 14.53 0.87
N LYS A 123 -9.53 13.35 0.44
CA LYS A 123 -8.76 12.12 0.37
C LYS A 123 -8.44 11.73 -1.06
N TRP A 124 -7.21 11.34 -1.32
CA TRP A 124 -6.80 10.75 -2.58
C TRP A 124 -7.14 9.27 -2.64
N LEU A 125 -7.85 8.85 -3.68
CA LEU A 125 -8.31 7.49 -3.90
C LEU A 125 -7.93 7.02 -5.31
N VAL A 126 -7.59 5.74 -5.42
CA VAL A 126 -7.22 5.10 -6.69
C VAL A 126 -8.47 4.73 -7.50
N ASP A 127 -8.53 5.17 -8.74
CA ASP A 127 -9.58 4.82 -9.71
C ASP A 127 -9.03 3.87 -10.77
N LEU A 128 -9.27 2.58 -10.62
CA LEU A 128 -8.77 1.52 -11.51
C LEU A 128 -9.46 1.49 -12.87
N LYS A 129 -10.64 2.12 -13.02
CA LYS A 129 -11.37 2.16 -14.29
C LYS A 129 -10.55 2.79 -15.40
N TYR A 130 -9.73 3.76 -15.08
CA TYR A 130 -8.85 4.41 -16.04
C TYR A 130 -7.70 3.49 -16.49
N THR A 131 -7.11 2.75 -15.55
CA THR A 131 -5.98 1.83 -15.80
C THR A 131 -6.36 0.72 -16.78
N PHE A 132 -7.61 0.26 -16.75
CA PHE A 132 -8.10 -0.85 -17.57
C PHE A 132 -9.01 -0.43 -18.72
N SER A 133 -9.14 0.85 -19.00
CA SER A 133 -9.98 1.38 -20.10
C SER A 133 -9.32 1.36 -21.48
N GLY A 134 -8.12 0.77 -21.60
CA GLY A 134 -7.39 0.71 -22.87
C GLY A 134 -6.66 2.00 -23.26
N ASN A 135 -6.50 2.93 -22.33
CA ASN A 135 -5.72 4.17 -22.51
C ASN A 135 -4.23 3.98 -22.17
N LEU A 136 -3.70 2.79 -22.42
CA LEU A 136 -2.27 2.44 -22.32
C LEU A 136 -1.63 2.43 -23.69
#